data_b76bffc919980543fcd0be6a32d7ccff
#
_entry.id   b76bffc919980543fcd0be6a32d7ccff
#
_cell.length_a   1.000
_cell.length_b   1.000
_cell.length_c   1.000
_cell.angle_alpha   90.00
_cell.angle_beta   90.00
_cell.angle_gamma   90.00
#
_symmetry.space_group_name_H-M   'P 1'
#
loop_
_entity.id
_entity.type
_entity.pdbx_description
1 polymer ?
#
loop_
_entity_poly.entity_id
_entity_poly.type
_entity_poly.pdbx_seq_one_letter_code
_entity_poly.pdbx_strand_id
1 'polypeptide(L)'
;SSWELRFMKYLDTTPSILKWSSEEITIPYLSPVDGRRHRYFPDFWVRVKTSGGEIKESLIEVKPKAQTQPPKGGPPKDARKRRRYISEVKTWGVNEAKWKAATAYCGRRNWTFKILTEKDLTKY
;
A
#
# COMPACT_ATOMS: atom_id res chain seq x y z
N SER A 1 -6.98 -11.16 -0.32
CA SER A 1 -6.42 -11.87 0.82
C SER A 1 -7.39 -11.88 1.99
N SER A 2 -7.17 -12.75 2.95
CA SER A 2 -8.02 -12.80 4.15
C SER A 2 -7.89 -11.53 5.00
N TRP A 3 -6.73 -10.89 5.00
CA TRP A 3 -6.51 -9.61 5.68
C TRP A 3 -7.31 -8.48 5.05
N GLU A 4 -7.39 -8.45 3.72
CA GLU A 4 -8.20 -7.45 3.01
C GLU A 4 -9.68 -7.64 3.28
N LEU A 5 -10.17 -8.88 3.27
CA LEU A 5 -11.58 -9.18 3.60
C LEU A 5 -11.91 -8.75 5.02
N ARG A 6 -11.02 -8.99 5.96
CA ARG A 6 -11.18 -8.60 7.34
C ARG A 6 -11.27 -7.08 7.48
N PHE A 7 -10.42 -6.37 6.75
CA PHE A 7 -10.43 -4.91 6.75
C PHE A 7 -11.71 -4.35 6.12
N MET A 8 -12.19 -4.95 5.03
CA MET A 8 -13.45 -4.56 4.39
C MET A 8 -14.61 -4.66 5.38
N LYS A 9 -14.66 -5.74 6.15
CA LYS A 9 -15.69 -5.94 7.17
C LYS A 9 -15.61 -4.84 8.24
N TYR A 10 -14.42 -4.49 8.67
CA TYR A 10 -14.21 -3.39 9.60
C TYR A 10 -14.73 -2.08 9.03
N LEU A 11 -14.44 -1.79 7.76
CA LEU A 11 -14.89 -0.56 7.10
C LEU A 11 -16.41 -0.49 7.03
N ASP A 12 -17.08 -1.61 6.73
CA ASP A 12 -18.53 -1.67 6.63
C ASP A 12 -19.24 -1.52 7.99
N THR A 13 -18.58 -1.93 9.06
CA THR A 13 -19.21 -1.99 10.39
C THR A 13 -18.79 -0.86 11.31
N THR A 14 -17.91 0.04 10.87
CA THR A 14 -17.40 1.13 11.71
C THR A 14 -18.12 2.45 11.36
N PRO A 15 -18.89 3.03 12.30
CA PRO A 15 -19.70 4.22 12.01
C PRO A 15 -18.90 5.45 11.58
N SER A 16 -17.66 5.59 12.02
CA SER A 16 -16.79 6.73 11.65
C SER A 16 -16.33 6.68 10.20
N ILE A 17 -16.46 5.53 9.53
CA ILE A 17 -16.14 5.39 8.11
C ILE A 17 -17.37 5.84 7.31
N LEU A 18 -17.26 7.00 6.68
CA LEU A 18 -18.39 7.58 5.93
C LEU A 18 -18.57 6.93 4.56
N LYS A 19 -17.45 6.58 3.92
CA LYS A 19 -17.44 5.95 2.60
C LYS A 19 -16.10 5.27 2.37
N TRP A 20 -16.09 4.20 1.60
CA TRP A 20 -14.87 3.55 1.17
C TRP A 20 -15.06 2.88 -0.18
N SER A 21 -13.96 2.62 -0.88
CA SER A 21 -13.95 1.87 -2.13
C SER A 21 -12.68 1.05 -2.24
N SER A 22 -12.72 0.02 -3.06
CA SER A 22 -11.58 -0.87 -3.31
C SER A 22 -11.11 -0.72 -4.73
N GLU A 23 -9.81 -0.46 -4.89
CA GLU A 23 -9.12 -0.43 -6.18
C GLU A 23 -9.72 0.51 -7.24
N GLU A 24 -10.39 1.58 -6.82
CA GLU A 24 -10.98 2.55 -7.76
C GLU A 24 -10.05 3.70 -8.12
N ILE A 25 -9.12 4.05 -7.25
CA ILE A 25 -8.17 5.14 -7.50
C ILE A 25 -7.01 4.60 -8.32
N THR A 26 -6.67 5.31 -9.39
CA THR A 26 -5.56 4.94 -10.28
C THR A 26 -4.47 5.98 -10.17
N ILE A 27 -3.25 5.56 -9.87
CA ILE A 27 -2.10 6.45 -9.73
C ILE A 27 -1.02 6.04 -10.72
N PRO A 28 -0.63 6.92 -11.64
CA PRO A 28 0.47 6.62 -12.55
C PRO A 28 1.80 6.70 -11.79
N TYR A 29 2.69 5.77 -12.08
CA TYR A 29 4.04 5.78 -11.55
C TYR A 29 5.03 5.29 -12.60
N LEU A 30 6.30 5.67 -12.45
CA LEU A 30 7.37 5.24 -13.33
C LEU A 30 8.06 4.02 -12.71
N SER A 31 8.01 2.88 -13.40
CA SER A 31 8.64 1.66 -12.89
C SER A 31 10.16 1.73 -13.08
N PRO A 32 10.94 1.47 -12.03
CA PRO A 32 12.41 1.42 -12.15
C PRO A 32 12.90 0.16 -12.88
N VAL A 33 12.02 -0.83 -13.08
CA VAL A 33 12.41 -2.09 -13.73
C VAL A 33 12.47 -1.94 -15.26
N ASP A 34 11.49 -1.26 -15.85
CA ASP A 34 11.43 -1.08 -17.31
C ASP A 34 11.48 0.38 -17.77
N GLY A 35 11.51 1.34 -16.85
CA GLY A 35 11.52 2.75 -17.18
C GLY A 35 10.24 3.26 -17.80
N ARG A 36 9.17 2.49 -17.72
CA ARG A 36 7.88 2.83 -18.31
C ARG A 36 6.87 3.27 -17.27
N ARG A 37 5.86 4.02 -17.73
CA ARG A 37 4.76 4.45 -16.89
C ARG A 37 3.76 3.30 -16.73
N HIS A 38 3.38 3.01 -15.49
CA HIS A 38 2.39 1.98 -15.14
C HIS A 38 1.30 2.59 -14.26
N ARG A 39 0.23 1.84 -14.06
CA ARG A 39 -0.87 2.25 -13.18
C ARG A 39 -0.82 1.46 -11.88
N TYR A 40 -0.94 2.19 -10.78
CA TYR A 40 -1.02 1.61 -9.44
C TYR A 40 -2.42 1.82 -8.89
N PHE A 41 -3.02 0.76 -8.38
CA PHE A 41 -4.33 0.77 -7.76
C PHE A 41 -4.16 0.48 -6.26
N PRO A 42 -4.16 1.51 -5.40
CA PRO A 42 -4.14 1.26 -3.95
C PRO A 42 -5.33 0.40 -3.54
N ASP A 43 -5.14 -0.42 -2.51
CA ASP A 43 -6.17 -1.38 -2.11
C ASP A 43 -7.48 -0.70 -1.71
N PHE A 44 -7.40 0.41 -0.97
CA PHE A 44 -8.60 1.10 -0.47
C PHE A 44 -8.46 2.61 -0.50
N TRP A 45 -9.57 3.28 -0.76
CA TRP A 45 -9.79 4.69 -0.45
C TRP A 45 -10.83 4.76 0.65
N VAL A 46 -10.61 5.62 1.68
CA VAL A 46 -11.48 5.70 2.85
C VAL A 46 -11.72 7.16 3.21
N ARG A 47 -12.98 7.49 3.50
CA ARG A 47 -13.36 8.80 4.04
C ARG A 47 -13.84 8.59 5.47
N VAL A 48 -13.21 9.28 6.41
CA VAL A 48 -13.43 9.09 7.85
C VAL A 48 -13.83 10.40 8.49
N LYS A 49 -14.77 10.33 9.44
CA LYS A 49 -15.09 11.45 10.31
C LYS A 49 -14.34 11.24 11.63
N THR A 50 -13.45 12.20 11.97
CA THR A 50 -12.66 12.12 13.19
C THR A 50 -13.52 12.47 14.41
N SER A 51 -13.00 12.17 15.62
CA SER A 51 -13.66 12.51 16.87
C SER A 51 -13.93 14.01 17.03
N GLY A 52 -13.09 14.85 16.40
CA GLY A 52 -13.28 16.30 16.38
C GLY A 52 -14.26 16.80 15.33
N GLY A 53 -14.89 15.89 14.56
CA GLY A 53 -15.85 16.24 13.52
C GLY A 53 -15.24 16.56 12.17
N GLU A 54 -13.93 16.48 12.02
CA GLU A 54 -13.25 16.68 10.75
C GLU A 54 -13.43 15.49 9.82
N ILE A 55 -13.49 15.77 8.52
CA ILE A 55 -13.54 14.71 7.51
C ILE A 55 -12.15 14.57 6.90
N LYS A 56 -11.60 13.36 6.94
CA LYS A 56 -10.29 13.04 6.39
C LYS A 56 -10.38 11.88 5.40
N GLU A 57 -9.54 11.93 4.37
CA GLU A 57 -9.49 10.89 3.36
C GLU A 57 -8.09 10.28 3.31
N SER A 58 -8.04 8.99 3.07
CA SER A 58 -6.79 8.23 3.04
C SER A 58 -6.82 7.19 1.93
N LEU A 59 -5.65 6.93 1.35
CA LEU A 59 -5.42 5.74 0.53
C LEU A 59 -4.68 4.73 1.39
N ILE A 60 -5.08 3.48 1.28
CA ILE A 60 -4.57 2.41 2.14
C ILE A 60 -4.08 1.25 1.28
N GLU A 61 -2.87 0.80 1.57
CA GLU A 61 -2.27 -0.39 1.00
C GLU A 61 -2.10 -1.42 2.12
N VAL A 62 -2.51 -2.66 1.87
CA VAL A 62 -2.33 -3.76 2.81
C VAL A 62 -1.13 -4.59 2.34
N LYS A 63 -0.09 -4.70 3.16
CA LYS A 63 1.13 -5.43 2.83
C LYS A 63 1.64 -6.21 4.04
N PRO A 64 2.19 -7.42 3.84
CA PRO A 64 2.91 -8.10 4.91
C PRO A 64 4.08 -7.22 5.38
N LYS A 65 4.33 -7.21 6.68
CA LYS A 65 5.39 -6.37 7.25
C LYS A 65 6.74 -6.62 6.60
N ALA A 66 7.06 -7.86 6.26
CA ALA A 66 8.31 -8.20 5.62
C ALA A 66 8.50 -7.48 4.27
N GLN A 67 7.42 -7.12 3.59
CA GLN A 67 7.46 -6.43 2.31
C GLN A 67 7.45 -4.90 2.43
N THR A 68 7.42 -4.37 3.64
CA THR A 68 7.49 -2.92 3.88
C THR A 68 8.93 -2.43 4.04
N GLN A 69 9.90 -3.31 3.90
CA GLN A 69 11.32 -3.01 4.01
C GLN A 69 12.08 -3.66 2.85
N PRO A 70 13.25 -3.10 2.48
CA PRO A 70 14.05 -3.73 1.42
C PRO A 70 14.52 -5.12 1.84
N PRO A 71 14.81 -5.99 0.85
CA PRO A 71 15.37 -7.32 1.15
C PRO A 71 16.64 -7.19 1.96
N LYS A 72 16.79 -8.06 2.96
CA LYS A 72 17.94 -8.03 3.86
C LYS A 72 19.12 -8.82 3.29
N GLY A 73 20.32 -8.39 3.67
CA GLY A 73 21.57 -9.02 3.28
C GLY A 73 21.97 -8.65 1.86
N GLY A 74 23.02 -9.29 1.40
CA GLY A 74 23.51 -9.12 0.04
C GLY A 74 23.10 -10.27 -0.86
N PRO A 75 23.50 -10.25 -2.16
CA PRO A 75 23.18 -11.35 -3.07
C PRO A 75 23.81 -12.65 -2.59
N PRO A 76 23.01 -13.74 -2.45
CA PRO A 76 23.56 -15.03 -2.07
C PRO A 76 24.49 -15.60 -3.13
N LYS A 77 25.39 -16.52 -2.72
CA LYS A 77 26.29 -17.17 -3.65
C LYS A 77 25.60 -18.23 -4.48
N ASP A 78 24.60 -18.90 -3.92
CA ASP A 78 23.81 -19.92 -4.62
C ASP A 78 23.00 -19.29 -5.75
N ALA A 79 23.07 -19.86 -6.95
CA ALA A 79 22.43 -19.29 -8.14
C ALA A 79 20.90 -19.17 -8.01
N ARG A 80 20.25 -20.18 -7.41
CA ARG A 80 18.78 -20.16 -7.21
C ARG A 80 18.38 -19.08 -6.21
N LYS A 81 19.07 -18.98 -5.08
CA LYS A 81 18.82 -17.99 -4.06
C LYS A 81 19.13 -16.57 -4.57
N ARG A 82 20.15 -16.44 -5.42
CA ARG A 82 20.50 -15.16 -6.03
C ARG A 82 19.40 -14.66 -6.95
N ARG A 83 18.83 -15.53 -7.79
CA ARG A 83 17.72 -15.15 -8.67
C ARG A 83 16.52 -14.69 -7.87
N ARG A 84 16.21 -15.39 -6.79
CA ARG A 84 15.12 -15.01 -5.88
C ARG A 84 15.40 -13.64 -5.24
N TYR A 85 16.63 -13.42 -4.79
CA TYR A 85 17.02 -12.14 -4.20
C TYR A 85 16.87 -11.00 -5.21
N ILE A 86 17.33 -11.19 -6.46
CA ILE A 86 17.20 -10.18 -7.51
C ILE A 86 15.72 -9.87 -7.77
N SER A 87 14.86 -10.89 -7.82
CA SER A 87 13.42 -10.71 -7.99
C SER A 87 12.82 -9.90 -6.85
N GLU A 88 13.22 -10.18 -5.61
CA GLU A 88 12.74 -9.44 -4.44
C GLU A 88 13.20 -7.98 -4.46
N VAL A 89 14.43 -7.72 -4.90
CA VAL A 89 14.95 -6.35 -5.05
C VAL A 89 14.15 -5.57 -6.10
N LYS A 90 13.82 -6.21 -7.23
CA LYS A 90 13.00 -5.58 -8.27
C LYS A 90 11.60 -5.26 -7.76
N THR A 91 10.98 -6.20 -7.06
CA THR A 91 9.65 -6.01 -6.46
C THR A 91 9.68 -4.87 -5.45
N TRP A 92 10.70 -4.81 -4.61
CA TRP A 92 10.86 -3.71 -3.66
C TRP A 92 10.96 -2.37 -4.37
N GLY A 93 11.78 -2.28 -5.44
CA GLY A 93 11.93 -1.04 -6.20
C GLY A 93 10.61 -0.57 -6.81
N VAL A 94 9.81 -1.49 -7.34
CA VAL A 94 8.49 -1.17 -7.88
C VAL A 94 7.56 -0.67 -6.78
N ASN A 95 7.51 -1.37 -5.65
CA ASN A 95 6.67 -0.96 -4.51
C ASN A 95 7.06 0.42 -4.00
N GLU A 96 8.35 0.69 -3.86
CA GLU A 96 8.85 1.99 -3.42
C GLU A 96 8.40 3.10 -4.37
N ALA A 97 8.50 2.86 -5.68
CA ALA A 97 8.05 3.82 -6.69
C ALA A 97 6.53 4.06 -6.61
N LYS A 98 5.75 3.00 -6.43
CA LYS A 98 4.30 3.09 -6.25
C LYS A 98 3.95 3.94 -5.03
N TRP A 99 4.59 3.68 -3.91
CA TRP A 99 4.29 4.37 -2.65
C TRP A 99 4.72 5.82 -2.65
N LYS A 100 5.83 6.15 -3.31
CA LYS A 100 6.22 7.55 -3.52
C LYS A 100 5.19 8.29 -4.36
N ALA A 101 4.72 7.66 -5.44
CA ALA A 101 3.69 8.26 -6.29
C ALA A 101 2.38 8.44 -5.53
N ALA A 102 1.99 7.46 -4.70
CA ALA A 102 0.79 7.54 -3.87
C ALA A 102 0.90 8.65 -2.83
N THR A 103 2.06 8.81 -2.21
CA THR A 103 2.30 9.86 -1.21
C THR A 103 2.15 11.24 -1.87
N ALA A 104 2.73 11.43 -3.06
CA ALA A 104 2.62 12.68 -3.80
C ALA A 104 1.16 12.96 -4.23
N TYR A 105 0.47 11.92 -4.71
CA TYR A 105 -0.93 12.01 -5.11
C TYR A 105 -1.80 12.46 -3.93
N CYS A 106 -1.61 11.85 -2.78
CA CYS A 106 -2.33 12.20 -1.56
C CYS A 106 -1.98 13.61 -1.08
N GLY A 107 -0.70 14.00 -1.15
CA GLY A 107 -0.26 15.33 -0.75
C GLY A 107 -0.95 16.44 -1.52
N ARG A 108 -1.15 16.25 -2.84
CA ARG A 108 -1.85 17.23 -3.67
C ARG A 108 -3.34 17.36 -3.31
N ARG A 109 -3.93 16.35 -2.65
CA ARG A 109 -5.35 16.32 -2.27
C ARG A 109 -5.60 16.54 -0.80
N ASN A 110 -4.54 16.78 -0.04
CA ASN A 110 -4.60 16.84 1.42
C ASN A 110 -5.14 15.54 2.03
N TRP A 111 -4.79 14.42 1.40
CA TRP A 111 -5.09 13.07 1.88
C TRP A 111 -3.84 12.47 2.50
N THR A 112 -4.00 11.34 3.20
CA THR A 112 -2.88 10.58 3.77
C THR A 112 -2.76 9.23 3.06
N PHE A 113 -1.54 8.81 2.77
CA PHE A 113 -1.26 7.45 2.31
C PHE A 113 -0.76 6.62 3.48
N LYS A 114 -1.36 5.45 3.68
CA LYS A 114 -1.01 4.55 4.78
C LYS A 114 -0.77 3.14 4.26
N ILE A 115 0.24 2.47 4.83
CA ILE A 115 0.50 1.05 4.59
C ILE A 115 0.14 0.33 5.90
N LEU A 116 -0.82 -0.60 5.81
CA LEU A 116 -1.23 -1.41 6.95
C LEU A 116 -0.64 -2.80 6.81
N THR A 117 -0.08 -3.31 7.89
CA THR A 117 0.50 -4.65 7.94
C THR A 117 -0.41 -5.57 8.75
N GLU A 118 -0.08 -6.87 8.80
CA GLU A 118 -0.80 -7.84 9.63
C GLU A 118 -0.83 -7.41 11.10
N LYS A 119 0.18 -6.68 11.56
CA LYS A 119 0.22 -6.16 12.94
C LYS A 119 -0.84 -5.11 13.20
N ASP A 120 -1.08 -4.26 12.20
CA ASP A 120 -2.13 -3.24 12.31
C ASP A 120 -3.51 -3.87 12.19
N LEU A 121 -3.66 -4.85 11.31
CA LEU A 121 -4.94 -5.47 11.01
C LEU A 121 -5.45 -6.40 12.10
N THR A 122 -4.58 -6.88 13.00
CA THR A 122 -5.03 -7.66 14.15
C THR A 122 -5.87 -6.84 15.11
N LYS A 123 -5.86 -5.51 15.00
CA LYS A 123 -6.66 -4.60 15.82
C LYS A 123 -8.10 -4.47 15.32
N TYR A 124 -8.38 -4.97 14.13
CA TYR A 124 -9.71 -4.86 13.51
C TYR A 124 -10.49 -6.20 13.55
#